data_94fd4daa26e7c9d0f55fc3e62cb1a045
#
_entry.id   94fd4daa26e7c9d0f55fc3e62cb1a045
#
_cell.length_a   1.000
_cell.length_b   1.000
_cell.length_c   1.000
_cell.angle_alpha   90.00
_cell.angle_beta   90.00
_cell.angle_gamma   90.00
#
_symmetry.space_group_name_H-M   'P 1'
#
loop_
_entity.id
_entity.type
_entity.pdbx_description
1 polymer ?
#
loop_
_entity_poly.entity_id
_entity_poly.type
_entity_poly.pdbx_seq_one_letter_code
_entity_poly.pdbx_strand_id
1 'polypeptide(L)'
;MKKVTENLRNTRKSSNFAPAFRRNRCCLGRSVVQVHVALERQTIFNFIQKMDLIKVAEEAFATGKKFPEFKAGDTITVAYKIVEGTKERIQLYRGVVIKISGHGDKKRFTVRKMSGTVGVERIFPIESPAIDSIEVNKHGKVRRAKLYYLRKLTGKKARIAEKKTVAKGAE
;
A
#
# COMPACT_ATOMS: atom_id res chain seq x y z
N MET A 1 -13.88 -45.76 31.88
CA MET A 1 -14.94 -45.72 30.85
C MET A 1 -14.48 -44.80 29.73
N LYS A 2 -14.10 -45.40 28.60
CA LYS A 2 -13.60 -44.69 27.40
C LYS A 2 -14.80 -44.37 26.50
N LYS A 3 -15.00 -43.10 26.12
CA LYS A 3 -15.93 -42.73 25.04
C LYS A 3 -15.10 -42.36 23.82
N VAL A 4 -15.23 -43.19 22.83
CA VAL A 4 -14.75 -43.03 21.45
C VAL A 4 -15.76 -42.19 20.71
N THR A 5 -15.34 -41.05 20.16
CA THR A 5 -16.17 -40.25 19.26
C THR A 5 -15.68 -40.47 17.84
N GLU A 6 -16.49 -41.13 17.04
CA GLU A 6 -16.29 -41.40 15.62
C GLU A 6 -16.34 -40.14 14.78
N ASN A 7 -15.31 -39.99 13.96
CA ASN A 7 -15.22 -38.95 12.93
C ASN A 7 -15.92 -39.44 11.65
N LEU A 8 -17.09 -38.92 11.36
CA LEU A 8 -17.79 -39.15 10.10
C LEU A 8 -17.14 -38.32 8.97
N ARG A 9 -16.32 -38.99 8.16
CA ARG A 9 -15.82 -38.46 6.88
C ARG A 9 -16.93 -38.48 5.84
N ASN A 10 -17.43 -37.34 5.49
CA ASN A 10 -18.42 -37.14 4.44
C ASN A 10 -17.70 -37.05 3.09
N THR A 11 -17.57 -38.17 2.40
CA THR A 11 -17.07 -38.27 1.02
C THR A 11 -18.19 -37.94 0.04
N ARG A 12 -18.19 -36.70 -0.46
CA ARG A 12 -19.05 -36.36 -1.59
C ARG A 12 -18.48 -36.95 -2.86
N LYS A 13 -19.18 -37.98 -3.42
CA LYS A 13 -18.94 -38.51 -4.76
C LYS A 13 -19.34 -37.45 -5.78
N SER A 14 -18.38 -36.94 -6.55
CA SER A 14 -18.65 -36.18 -7.76
C SER A 14 -19.06 -37.09 -8.88
N SER A 15 -20.33 -37.02 -9.28
CA SER A 15 -20.81 -37.68 -10.48
C SER A 15 -20.38 -36.90 -11.72
N ASN A 16 -19.43 -37.41 -12.45
CA ASN A 16 -19.07 -36.95 -13.79
C ASN A 16 -20.18 -37.30 -14.77
N PHE A 17 -21.05 -36.33 -15.06
CA PHE A 17 -21.94 -36.37 -16.20
C PHE A 17 -21.26 -35.70 -17.38
N ALA A 18 -20.72 -36.44 -18.30
CA ALA A 18 -20.26 -35.96 -19.59
C ALA A 18 -21.47 -35.77 -20.50
N PRO A 19 -21.73 -34.58 -21.03
CA PRO A 19 -22.78 -34.42 -22.04
C PRO A 19 -22.31 -35.01 -23.35
N ALA A 20 -23.12 -35.95 -23.87
CA ALA A 20 -22.97 -36.57 -25.18
C ALA A 20 -22.90 -35.52 -26.27
N PHE A 21 -21.80 -35.50 -27.00
CA PHE A 21 -21.55 -34.64 -28.16
C PHE A 21 -22.44 -35.10 -29.32
N ARG A 22 -23.63 -34.51 -29.48
CA ARG A 22 -24.44 -34.65 -30.69
C ARG A 22 -23.74 -33.89 -31.81
N ARG A 23 -23.15 -34.64 -32.74
CA ARG A 23 -22.72 -34.09 -34.04
C ARG A 23 -23.96 -33.63 -34.83
N ASN A 24 -24.27 -32.37 -34.76
CA ASN A 24 -25.13 -31.77 -35.77
C ASN A 24 -24.26 -31.22 -36.92
N ARG A 25 -24.23 -32.03 -37.95
CA ARG A 25 -23.84 -31.63 -39.29
C ARG A 25 -24.95 -30.74 -39.80
N CYS A 26 -24.71 -29.45 -40.00
CA CYS A 26 -25.34 -28.66 -41.08
C CYS A 26 -24.80 -27.25 -41.17
N CYS A 27 -24.42 -26.95 -42.38
CA CYS A 27 -24.58 -25.74 -43.17
C CYS A 27 -23.52 -24.69 -43.09
N LEU A 28 -22.72 -24.76 -44.12
CA LEU A 28 -21.92 -23.72 -44.76
C LEU A 28 -22.66 -22.38 -44.78
N GLY A 29 -21.97 -21.30 -44.51
CA GLY A 29 -22.39 -19.97 -44.93
C GLY A 29 -22.31 -18.86 -43.86
N ARG A 30 -21.39 -18.93 -42.91
CA ARG A 30 -21.04 -17.68 -42.24
C ARG A 30 -19.83 -17.08 -42.93
N SER A 31 -20.06 -15.96 -43.57
CA SER A 31 -19.03 -15.23 -44.29
C SER A 31 -17.81 -15.00 -43.37
N VAL A 32 -16.62 -15.17 -43.92
CA VAL A 32 -15.32 -14.98 -43.24
C VAL A 32 -15.25 -13.61 -42.53
N VAL A 33 -15.99 -12.63 -43.04
CA VAL A 33 -16.12 -11.29 -42.46
C VAL A 33 -16.77 -11.28 -41.07
N GLN A 34 -17.79 -12.14 -40.82
CA GLN A 34 -18.45 -12.20 -39.50
C GLN A 34 -17.58 -12.85 -38.43
N VAL A 35 -16.71 -13.78 -38.81
CA VAL A 35 -15.76 -14.38 -37.87
C VAL A 35 -14.67 -13.41 -37.49
N HIS A 36 -14.20 -12.58 -38.44
CA HIS A 36 -13.17 -11.56 -38.19
C HIS A 36 -13.66 -10.48 -37.23
N VAL A 37 -14.87 -9.96 -37.44
CA VAL A 37 -15.48 -8.94 -36.57
C VAL A 37 -15.78 -9.47 -35.17
N ALA A 38 -16.13 -10.78 -35.04
CA ALA A 38 -16.33 -11.40 -33.73
C ALA A 38 -15.00 -11.57 -32.96
N LEU A 39 -13.91 -11.89 -33.69
CA LEU A 39 -12.57 -12.05 -33.08
C LEU A 39 -12.02 -10.71 -32.59
N GLU A 40 -12.19 -9.64 -33.38
CA GLU A 40 -11.77 -8.30 -32.97
C GLU A 40 -12.57 -7.79 -31.76
N ARG A 41 -13.87 -8.04 -31.69
CA ARG A 41 -14.68 -7.68 -30.51
C ARG A 41 -14.24 -8.43 -29.26
N GLN A 42 -13.88 -9.72 -29.38
CA GLN A 42 -13.37 -10.49 -28.23
C GLN A 42 -11.98 -10.02 -27.78
N THR A 43 -11.10 -9.63 -28.70
CA THR A 43 -9.78 -9.10 -28.35
C THR A 43 -9.90 -7.74 -27.66
N ILE A 44 -10.76 -6.84 -28.13
CA ILE A 44 -11.04 -5.55 -27.51
C ILE A 44 -11.67 -5.74 -26.12
N PHE A 45 -12.63 -6.66 -25.99
CA PHE A 45 -13.29 -6.94 -24.71
C PHE A 45 -12.30 -7.53 -23.69
N ASN A 46 -11.43 -8.44 -24.10
CA ASN A 46 -10.36 -9.00 -23.25
C ASN A 46 -9.30 -7.96 -22.88
N PHE A 47 -9.02 -7.01 -23.79
CA PHE A 47 -8.11 -5.90 -23.52
C PHE A 47 -8.70 -4.94 -22.47
N ILE A 48 -9.98 -4.61 -22.58
CA ILE A 48 -10.70 -3.77 -21.61
C ILE A 48 -10.80 -4.45 -20.24
N GLN A 49 -11.05 -5.77 -20.17
CA GLN A 49 -11.07 -6.51 -18.90
C GLN A 49 -9.68 -6.60 -18.23
N LYS A 50 -8.60 -6.45 -19.00
CA LYS A 50 -7.23 -6.48 -18.48
C LYS A 50 -6.74 -5.11 -18.00
N MET A 51 -7.47 -4.04 -18.30
CA MET A 51 -7.16 -2.69 -17.84
C MET A 51 -7.72 -2.49 -16.44
N ASP A 52 -6.87 -2.66 -15.43
CA ASP A 52 -7.17 -2.24 -14.07
C ASP A 52 -7.29 -0.70 -14.05
N LEU A 53 -8.51 -0.19 -14.15
CA LEU A 53 -8.79 1.26 -14.15
C LEU A 53 -8.17 1.97 -12.94
N ILE A 54 -8.02 1.25 -11.84
CA ILE A 54 -7.35 1.75 -10.64
C ILE A 54 -5.87 2.03 -10.92
N LYS A 55 -5.17 1.12 -11.61
CA LYS A 55 -3.75 1.32 -11.95
C LYS A 55 -3.55 2.50 -12.89
N VAL A 56 -4.42 2.63 -13.89
CA VAL A 56 -4.37 3.77 -14.82
C VAL A 56 -4.55 5.10 -14.07
N ALA A 57 -5.49 5.14 -13.11
CA ALA A 57 -5.68 6.32 -12.28
C ALA A 57 -4.48 6.57 -11.35
N GLU A 58 -3.91 5.52 -10.74
CA GLU A 58 -2.71 5.62 -9.89
C GLU A 58 -1.52 6.16 -10.69
N GLU A 59 -1.28 5.66 -11.89
CA GLU A 59 -0.22 6.15 -12.79
C GLU A 59 -0.43 7.62 -13.20
N ALA A 60 -1.68 8.01 -13.49
CA ALA A 60 -2.00 9.39 -13.86
C ALA A 60 -1.80 10.39 -12.70
N PHE A 61 -2.00 9.95 -11.45
CA PHE A 61 -1.84 10.78 -10.25
C PHE A 61 -0.50 10.59 -9.53
N ALA A 62 0.36 9.68 -10.00
CA ALA A 62 1.68 9.49 -9.43
C ALA A 62 2.52 10.75 -9.55
N THR A 63 2.94 11.30 -8.43
CA THR A 63 3.72 12.55 -8.36
C THR A 63 5.19 12.33 -8.75
N GLY A 64 5.65 11.07 -8.78
CA GLY A 64 7.03 10.70 -9.14
C GLY A 64 8.11 11.25 -8.21
N LYS A 65 7.77 11.83 -7.08
CA LYS A 65 8.72 12.38 -6.12
C LYS A 65 9.49 11.27 -5.42
N LYS A 66 10.80 11.34 -5.44
CA LYS A 66 11.69 10.41 -4.73
C LYS A 66 12.02 10.98 -3.35
N PHE A 67 11.64 10.28 -2.31
CA PHE A 67 11.95 10.64 -0.93
C PHE A 67 13.03 9.71 -0.35
N PRO A 68 13.81 10.17 0.65
CA PRO A 68 14.79 9.35 1.32
C PRO A 68 14.13 8.15 2.02
N GLU A 69 14.85 7.06 2.14
CA GLU A 69 14.38 5.88 2.88
C GLU A 69 14.44 6.13 4.38
N PHE A 70 13.34 5.92 5.06
CA PHE A 70 13.21 6.01 6.51
C PHE A 70 12.41 4.84 7.06
N LYS A 71 12.58 4.57 8.35
CA LYS A 71 11.94 3.47 9.09
C LYS A 71 11.11 4.01 10.25
N ALA A 72 10.26 3.14 10.82
CA ALA A 72 9.60 3.44 12.09
C ALA A 72 10.67 3.70 13.18
N GLY A 73 10.49 4.76 13.95
CA GLY A 73 11.45 5.21 14.95
C GLY A 73 12.37 6.34 14.53
N ASP A 74 12.47 6.62 13.23
CA ASP A 74 13.27 7.74 12.74
C ASP A 74 12.58 9.07 13.03
N THR A 75 13.38 10.09 13.32
CA THR A 75 12.91 11.46 13.45
C THR A 75 13.03 12.14 12.10
N ILE A 76 11.92 12.56 11.55
CA ILE A 76 11.84 13.20 10.24
C ILE A 76 11.22 14.60 10.33
N THR A 77 11.55 15.44 9.37
CA THR A 77 10.88 16.72 9.12
C THR A 77 10.17 16.63 7.79
N VAL A 78 8.87 16.83 7.80
CA VAL A 78 8.02 16.85 6.61
C VAL A 78 7.65 18.28 6.30
N ALA A 79 8.02 18.77 5.12
CA ALA A 79 7.56 20.02 4.57
C ALA A 79 6.20 19.81 3.91
N TYR A 80 5.17 20.33 4.52
CA TYR A 80 3.79 20.17 4.06
C TYR A 80 3.23 21.48 3.55
N LYS A 81 2.78 21.48 2.30
CA LYS A 81 2.17 22.63 1.63
C LYS A 81 0.71 22.77 2.08
N ILE A 82 0.39 23.91 2.63
CA ILE A 82 -0.97 24.27 3.04
C ILE A 82 -1.47 25.36 2.09
N VAL A 83 -2.65 25.14 1.53
CA VAL A 83 -3.34 26.11 0.68
C VAL A 83 -4.49 26.70 1.49
N GLU A 84 -4.44 28.00 1.74
CA GLU A 84 -5.45 28.74 2.51
C GLU A 84 -6.06 29.84 1.60
N GLY A 85 -7.14 29.49 0.91
CA GLY A 85 -7.73 30.37 -0.12
C GLY A 85 -6.74 30.60 -1.26
N THR A 86 -6.29 31.85 -1.44
CA THR A 86 -5.33 32.25 -2.47
C THR A 86 -3.87 32.16 -2.02
N LYS A 87 -3.61 31.93 -0.72
CA LYS A 87 -2.27 31.89 -0.17
C LYS A 87 -1.80 30.46 0.02
N GLU A 88 -0.55 30.20 -0.35
CA GLU A 88 0.12 28.94 -0.13
C GLU A 88 1.28 29.12 0.86
N ARG A 89 1.41 28.24 1.82
CA ARG A 89 2.53 28.24 2.76
C ARG A 89 3.03 26.84 3.03
N ILE A 90 4.32 26.70 3.31
CA ILE A 90 4.95 25.45 3.70
C ILE A 90 5.03 25.41 5.22
N GLN A 91 4.51 24.32 5.80
CA GLN A 91 4.61 24.05 7.23
C GLN A 91 5.54 22.90 7.48
N LEU A 92 6.55 23.10 8.32
CA LEU A 92 7.46 22.04 8.74
C LEU A 92 6.85 21.24 9.90
N TYR A 93 6.67 19.95 9.69
CA TYR A 93 6.18 19.01 10.69
C TYR A 93 7.29 18.06 11.11
N ARG A 94 8.00 18.40 12.21
CA ARG A 94 9.08 17.58 12.75
C ARG A 94 8.53 16.64 13.81
N GLY A 95 8.79 15.33 13.65
CA GLY A 95 8.32 14.33 14.61
C GLY A 95 8.94 12.97 14.40
N VAL A 96 8.49 12.00 15.18
CA VAL A 96 8.94 10.61 15.14
C VAL A 96 7.95 9.77 14.34
N VAL A 97 8.44 8.92 13.45
CA VAL A 97 7.62 7.98 12.69
C VAL A 97 7.19 6.84 13.60
N ILE A 98 5.88 6.70 13.83
CA ILE A 98 5.30 5.62 14.65
C ILE A 98 5.12 4.36 13.84
N LYS A 99 4.60 4.47 12.63
CA LYS A 99 4.33 3.34 11.74
C LYS A 99 4.41 3.75 10.28
N ILE A 100 4.72 2.77 9.45
CA ILE A 100 4.56 2.83 8.00
C ILE A 100 3.58 1.73 7.65
N SER A 101 2.62 1.99 6.77
CA SER A 101 1.60 1.06 6.32
C SER A 101 1.24 1.30 4.86
N GLY A 102 0.73 0.26 4.20
CA GLY A 102 0.46 0.27 2.77
C GLY A 102 1.63 -0.29 1.96
N HIS A 103 1.39 -0.53 0.68
CA HIS A 103 2.35 -1.05 -0.27
C HIS A 103 2.28 -0.23 -1.56
N GLY A 104 3.40 -0.06 -2.25
CA GLY A 104 3.47 0.76 -3.46
C GLY A 104 3.02 2.19 -3.21
N ASP A 105 2.20 2.72 -4.11
CA ASP A 105 1.72 4.11 -4.12
C ASP A 105 0.78 4.43 -2.96
N LYS A 106 0.10 3.40 -2.42
CA LYS A 106 -0.78 3.51 -1.23
C LYS A 106 -0.02 3.56 0.09
N LYS A 107 1.32 3.65 0.04
CA LYS A 107 2.17 3.71 1.22
C LYS A 107 1.94 5.02 1.99
N ARG A 108 1.70 4.90 3.28
CA ARG A 108 1.47 6.01 4.21
C ARG A 108 2.25 5.83 5.48
N PHE A 109 2.66 6.92 6.07
CA PHE A 109 3.38 6.92 7.34
C PHE A 109 2.71 7.85 8.34
N THR A 110 2.84 7.51 9.62
CA THR A 110 2.27 8.30 10.72
C THR A 110 3.40 8.91 11.52
N VAL A 111 3.39 10.24 11.65
CA VAL A 111 4.37 11.00 12.42
C VAL A 111 3.72 11.54 13.69
N ARG A 112 4.40 11.35 14.82
CA ARG A 112 4.00 11.88 16.11
C ARG A 112 4.91 13.03 16.53
N LYS A 113 4.30 14.14 16.89
CA LYS A 113 4.97 15.32 17.44
C LYS A 113 4.37 15.64 18.81
N MET A 114 5.18 16.08 19.75
CA MET A 114 4.69 16.66 20.98
C MET A 114 4.53 18.17 20.79
N SER A 115 3.33 18.68 21.04
CA SER A 115 3.02 20.10 21.04
C SER A 115 2.65 20.50 22.47
N GLY A 116 3.62 21.05 23.20
CA GLY A 116 3.49 21.24 24.65
C GLY A 116 3.32 19.88 25.37
N THR A 117 2.20 19.71 26.06
CA THR A 117 1.83 18.50 26.79
C THR A 117 1.07 17.49 25.92
N VAL A 118 0.55 17.89 24.76
CA VAL A 118 -0.32 17.09 23.90
C VAL A 118 0.50 16.43 22.79
N GLY A 119 0.29 15.12 22.60
CA GLY A 119 0.86 14.38 21.49
C GLY A 119 -0.04 14.42 20.26
N VAL A 120 0.44 15.02 19.18
CA VAL A 120 -0.27 15.12 17.90
C VAL A 120 0.27 14.09 16.92
N GLU A 121 -0.62 13.32 16.29
CA GLU A 121 -0.28 12.36 15.25
C GLU A 121 -0.90 12.79 13.92
N ARG A 122 -0.09 12.77 12.87
CA ARG A 122 -0.55 13.06 11.52
C ARG A 122 -0.16 11.92 10.59
N ILE A 123 -1.08 11.54 9.72
CA ILE A 123 -0.88 10.51 8.70
C ILE A 123 -0.60 11.21 7.37
N PHE A 124 0.50 10.83 6.74
CA PHE A 124 0.90 11.35 5.44
C PHE A 124 0.94 10.21 4.42
N PRO A 125 0.18 10.28 3.31
CA PRO A 125 0.41 9.43 2.14
C PRO A 125 1.72 9.88 1.47
N ILE A 126 2.55 8.94 1.02
CA ILE A 126 3.84 9.28 0.37
C ILE A 126 3.62 10.00 -0.95
N GLU A 127 2.67 9.52 -1.78
CA GLU A 127 2.34 10.11 -3.09
C GLU A 127 1.49 11.39 -3.02
N SER A 128 1.36 12.01 -1.84
CA SER A 128 0.59 13.23 -1.71
C SER A 128 1.28 14.41 -2.42
N PRO A 129 0.57 15.15 -3.29
CA PRO A 129 1.13 16.35 -3.91
C PRO A 129 1.43 17.46 -2.91
N ALA A 130 0.77 17.43 -1.75
CA ALA A 130 0.97 18.41 -0.68
C ALA A 130 2.27 18.21 0.12
N ILE A 131 2.98 17.10 -0.07
CA ILE A 131 4.31 16.91 0.51
C ILE A 131 5.33 17.51 -0.46
N ASP A 132 6.08 18.48 0.01
CA ASP A 132 7.15 19.12 -0.75
C ASP A 132 8.45 18.34 -0.61
N SER A 133 8.95 18.18 0.62
CA SER A 133 10.17 17.47 0.93
C SER A 133 10.06 16.69 2.24
N ILE A 134 10.89 15.65 2.38
CA ILE A 134 11.04 14.87 3.61
C ILE A 134 12.53 14.82 3.93
N GLU A 135 12.89 15.27 5.12
CA GLU A 135 14.26 15.22 5.63
C GLU A 135 14.36 14.24 6.79
N VAL A 136 15.37 13.36 6.77
CA VAL A 136 15.65 12.44 7.88
C VAL A 136 16.69 13.09 8.79
N ASN A 137 16.24 13.52 9.98
CA ASN A 137 17.11 14.17 10.95
C ASN A 137 17.94 13.18 11.77
N LYS A 138 17.29 12.07 12.21
CA LYS A 138 17.93 11.07 13.07
C LYS A 138 17.38 9.68 12.81
N HIS A 139 18.25 8.69 12.80
CA HIS A 139 17.86 7.29 12.73
C HIS A 139 17.67 6.71 14.13
N GLY A 140 16.48 6.18 14.42
CA GLY A 140 16.12 5.64 15.70
C GLY A 140 16.47 4.15 15.84
N LYS A 141 16.98 3.74 17.01
CA LYS A 141 17.20 2.34 17.35
C LYS A 141 15.93 1.75 17.97
N VAL A 142 15.13 1.05 17.17
CA VAL A 142 13.89 0.40 17.63
C VAL A 142 13.85 -1.06 17.20
N ARG A 143 13.13 -1.89 17.99
CA ARG A 143 12.95 -3.32 17.71
C ARG A 143 11.59 -3.65 17.11
N ARG A 144 10.67 -2.70 17.09
CA ARG A 144 9.28 -2.90 16.64
C ARG A 144 9.01 -2.08 15.38
N ALA A 145 8.25 -2.63 14.45
CA ALA A 145 7.80 -1.93 13.25
C ALA A 145 6.68 -0.91 13.51
N LYS A 146 5.92 -1.10 14.59
CA LYS A 146 4.83 -0.20 15.01
C LYS A 146 5.03 0.21 16.46
N LEU A 147 5.14 1.51 16.72
CA LEU A 147 5.57 2.09 18.01
C LEU A 147 4.40 2.69 18.78
N TYR A 148 3.30 1.96 18.90
CA TYR A 148 2.11 2.47 19.60
C TYR A 148 2.32 2.73 21.10
N TYR A 149 3.31 2.11 21.71
CA TYR A 149 3.67 2.35 23.10
C TYR A 149 4.10 3.79 23.39
N LEU A 150 4.61 4.51 22.36
CA LEU A 150 4.99 5.93 22.51
C LEU A 150 3.79 6.83 22.86
N ARG A 151 2.57 6.40 22.57
CA ARG A 151 1.36 7.16 22.90
C ARG A 151 1.16 7.34 24.40
N LYS A 152 1.59 6.36 25.18
CA LYS A 152 1.51 6.36 26.65
C LYS A 152 2.71 7.04 27.33
N LEU A 153 3.77 7.32 26.56
CA LEU A 153 5.00 7.89 27.08
C LEU A 153 5.10 9.37 26.77
N THR A 154 5.53 10.14 27.75
CA THR A 154 5.75 11.60 27.65
C THR A 154 7.12 11.98 28.17
N GLY A 155 7.61 13.16 27.80
CA GLY A 155 8.87 13.72 28.28
C GLY A 155 10.10 12.89 27.90
N LYS A 156 10.98 12.68 28.86
CA LYS A 156 12.27 11.97 28.65
C LYS A 156 12.08 10.51 28.26
N LYS A 157 11.02 9.82 28.74
CA LYS A 157 10.72 8.42 28.43
C LYS A 157 10.26 8.20 26.98
N ALA A 158 9.75 9.22 26.31
CA ALA A 158 9.32 9.18 24.91
C ALA A 158 10.47 9.37 23.91
N ARG A 159 11.68 9.67 24.37
CA ARG A 159 12.85 9.85 23.51
C ARG A 159 13.35 8.50 23.02
N ILE A 160 13.53 8.35 21.72
CA ILE A 160 14.13 7.16 21.09
C ILE A 160 15.64 7.35 21.04
N ALA A 161 16.37 6.30 21.42
CA ALA A 161 17.82 6.29 21.30
C ALA A 161 18.24 6.32 19.82
N GLU A 162 19.26 7.09 19.50
CA GLU A 162 19.82 7.18 18.16
C GLU A 162 20.62 5.93 17.81
N LYS A 163 20.48 5.45 16.59
CA LYS A 163 21.30 4.36 16.08
C LYS A 163 22.69 4.91 15.76
N LYS A 164 23.68 4.50 16.55
CA LYS A 164 25.09 4.80 16.24
C LYS A 164 25.47 4.11 14.93
N THR A 165 25.68 4.86 13.87
CA THR A 165 26.34 4.36 12.66
C THR A 165 27.83 4.30 12.98
N VAL A 166 28.36 3.08 13.11
CA VAL A 166 29.80 2.89 13.08
C VAL A 166 30.23 3.31 11.68
N ALA A 167 30.96 4.41 11.56
CA ALA A 167 31.61 4.77 10.31
C ALA A 167 32.46 3.55 9.92
N LYS A 168 32.15 2.88 8.82
CA LYS A 168 33.07 1.94 8.20
C LYS A 168 34.28 2.78 7.85
N GLY A 169 35.40 2.49 8.53
CA GLY A 169 36.64 3.16 8.27
C GLY A 169 36.91 3.14 6.76
N ALA A 170 37.21 4.30 6.22
CA ALA A 170 37.79 4.39 4.90
C ALA A 170 39.13 3.65 4.95
N GLU A 171 39.19 2.48 4.32
CA GLU A 171 40.41 1.87 3.82
C GLU A 171 40.62 2.36 2.40
#